data_d65e4b2977fb2e91b2d79247bcbeda74
#
_entry.id   d65e4b2977fb2e91b2d79247bcbeda74
#
_cell.length_a   1.000
_cell.length_b   1.000
_cell.length_c   1.000
_cell.angle_alpha   90.00
_cell.angle_beta   90.00
_cell.angle_gamma   90.00
#
_symmetry.space_group_name_H-M   'P 1'
#
loop_
_entity.id
_entity.type
_entity.pdbx_description
1 polymer ?
#
loop_
_entity_poly.entity_id
_entity_poly.type
_entity_poly.pdbx_seq_one_letter_code
_entity_poly.pdbx_strand_id
1 'polypeptide(L)'
;TRLGAWVTCAPCGGDGHERQACASCGGSGELTAARAYHYEVRIPAGVRDGQTVILRGQGQRCGARQADLVLTIRLRVHPLFTWRADQTLSCTVPVDLFTVLAHGVVQVPTLEGHLIKLALADGAEQTLPGMGFPNKDGSRGPLHVVLQTLTPTTYSAAQQALLAKLAASIQADPLPACPELAAWQAQLRQHARR
;
A
#
# COMPACT_ATOMS: atom_id res chain seq x y z
N THR A 1 46.29 66.65 -49.31
CA THR A 1 46.23 65.75 -48.15
C THR A 1 44.87 65.84 -47.54
N ARG A 2 43.99 64.81 -47.80
CA ARG A 2 42.65 64.73 -47.17
C ARG A 2 42.77 64.02 -45.82
N LEU A 3 42.57 64.75 -44.78
CA LEU A 3 42.41 64.18 -43.43
C LEU A 3 41.16 63.35 -43.43
N GLY A 4 41.30 62.04 -43.32
CA GLY A 4 40.18 61.17 -43.17
C GLY A 4 39.48 61.35 -41.79
N ALA A 5 38.19 61.54 -41.82
CA ALA A 5 37.38 61.54 -40.57
C ALA A 5 37.42 60.16 -39.89
N TRP A 6 37.76 60.17 -38.61
CA TRP A 6 37.67 58.97 -37.80
C TRP A 6 36.18 58.52 -37.66
N VAL A 7 35.89 57.34 -38.14
CA VAL A 7 34.55 56.76 -38.04
C VAL A 7 34.62 55.71 -36.95
N THR A 8 33.70 55.81 -35.98
CA THR A 8 33.56 54.81 -34.90
C THR A 8 33.16 53.48 -35.50
N CYS A 9 33.86 52.42 -35.20
CA CYS A 9 33.58 51.05 -35.66
C CYS A 9 32.20 50.59 -35.13
N ALA A 10 31.26 50.29 -36.02
CA ALA A 10 29.92 49.90 -35.64
C ALA A 10 29.82 48.59 -34.77
N PRO A 11 30.65 47.57 -35.03
CA PRO A 11 30.62 46.33 -34.19
C PRO A 11 31.16 46.52 -32.80
N CYS A 12 32.22 47.34 -32.58
CA CYS A 12 32.87 47.47 -31.27
C CYS A 12 32.61 48.83 -30.59
N GLY A 13 31.95 49.77 -31.25
CA GLY A 13 31.69 51.09 -30.68
C GLY A 13 32.97 51.90 -30.34
N GLY A 14 34.13 51.47 -30.79
CA GLY A 14 35.43 52.11 -30.56
C GLY A 14 36.33 51.49 -29.45
N ASP A 15 35.85 50.46 -28.75
CA ASP A 15 36.61 49.77 -27.66
C ASP A 15 37.56 48.65 -28.15
N GLY A 16 37.54 48.36 -29.47
CA GLY A 16 38.44 47.39 -30.11
C GLY A 16 38.09 45.93 -29.87
N HIS A 17 36.99 45.65 -29.17
CA HIS A 17 36.56 44.30 -28.84
C HIS A 17 35.14 44.04 -29.31
N GLU A 18 34.93 42.97 -30.07
CA GLU A 18 33.60 42.50 -30.44
C GLU A 18 33.15 41.44 -29.42
N ARG A 19 32.01 41.68 -28.75
CA ARG A 19 31.43 40.74 -27.80
C ARG A 19 30.57 39.76 -28.57
N GLN A 20 31.09 38.58 -28.77
CA GLN A 20 30.34 37.48 -29.35
C GLN A 20 29.77 36.59 -28.25
N ALA A 21 28.45 36.41 -28.22
CA ALA A 21 27.80 35.51 -27.27
C ALA A 21 28.29 34.08 -27.52
N CYS A 22 28.76 33.40 -26.48
CA CYS A 22 29.17 32.01 -26.57
C CYS A 22 28.01 31.12 -26.99
N ALA A 23 28.15 30.34 -28.07
CA ALA A 23 27.11 29.45 -28.58
C ALA A 23 26.66 28.39 -27.59
N SER A 24 27.53 28.04 -26.63
CA SER A 24 27.23 26.98 -25.63
C SER A 24 26.55 27.50 -24.37
N CYS A 25 26.80 28.74 -23.92
CA CYS A 25 26.25 29.29 -22.69
C CYS A 25 25.44 30.56 -22.89
N GLY A 26 25.33 31.07 -24.13
CA GLY A 26 24.61 32.32 -24.43
C GLY A 26 25.16 33.55 -23.70
N GLY A 27 26.38 33.51 -23.20
CA GLY A 27 27.03 34.61 -22.45
C GLY A 27 26.89 34.50 -20.92
N SER A 28 26.23 33.48 -20.38
CA SER A 28 26.07 33.28 -18.91
C SER A 28 27.36 32.82 -18.20
N GLY A 29 28.33 32.30 -18.94
CA GLY A 29 29.56 31.72 -18.37
C GLY A 29 29.37 30.34 -17.72
N GLU A 30 28.13 29.85 -17.64
CA GLU A 30 27.79 28.56 -17.02
C GLU A 30 27.16 27.63 -18.03
N LEU A 31 27.59 26.38 -18.05
CA LEU A 31 27.00 25.30 -18.82
C LEU A 31 26.26 24.37 -17.88
N THR A 32 24.93 24.29 -18.05
CA THR A 32 24.12 23.32 -17.35
C THR A 32 24.12 22.02 -18.14
N ALA A 33 24.91 21.04 -17.72
CA ALA A 33 24.89 19.70 -18.28
C ALA A 33 23.96 18.83 -17.39
N ALA A 34 22.90 18.26 -17.99
CA ALA A 34 22.09 17.26 -17.31
C ALA A 34 22.91 15.96 -17.19
N ARG A 35 23.35 15.63 -15.99
CA ARG A 35 23.99 14.34 -15.67
C ARG A 35 23.00 13.46 -14.92
N ALA A 36 22.75 12.26 -15.42
CA ALA A 36 22.04 11.24 -14.69
C ALA A 36 23.00 10.56 -13.71
N TYR A 37 22.64 10.52 -12.46
CA TYR A 37 23.35 9.79 -11.41
C TYR A 37 22.50 8.61 -10.97
N HIS A 38 23.12 7.43 -10.86
CA HIS A 38 22.50 6.24 -10.34
C HIS A 38 23.04 5.98 -8.94
N TYR A 39 22.15 5.90 -7.97
CA TYR A 39 22.50 5.59 -6.59
C TYR A 39 21.86 4.28 -6.19
N GLU A 40 22.65 3.37 -5.65
CA GLU A 40 22.17 2.18 -4.99
C GLU A 40 21.94 2.49 -3.52
N VAL A 41 20.69 2.40 -3.07
CA VAL A 41 20.29 2.76 -1.71
C VAL A 41 19.75 1.53 -1.01
N ARG A 42 20.40 1.12 0.09
CA ARG A 42 19.90 0.06 0.93
C ARG A 42 18.84 0.63 1.87
N ILE A 43 17.59 0.17 1.69
CA ILE A 43 16.47 0.54 2.55
C ILE A 43 16.48 -0.41 3.76
N PRO A 44 16.58 0.11 5.02
CA PRO A 44 16.56 -0.73 6.21
C PRO A 44 15.18 -1.36 6.41
N ALA A 45 15.14 -2.52 7.08
CA ALA A 45 13.89 -3.13 7.50
C ALA A 45 13.15 -2.21 8.50
N GLY A 46 11.82 -2.31 8.56
CA GLY A 46 11.01 -1.51 9.48
C GLY A 46 10.87 -0.03 9.11
N VAL A 47 11.13 0.31 7.86
CA VAL A 47 10.94 1.67 7.34
C VAL A 47 9.46 2.02 7.31
N ARG A 48 9.12 3.27 7.70
CA ARG A 48 7.75 3.79 7.72
C ARG A 48 7.51 4.79 6.59
N ASP A 49 6.26 5.00 6.26
CA ASP A 49 5.88 6.03 5.30
C ASP A 49 6.31 7.42 5.79
N GLY A 50 6.85 8.23 4.88
CA GLY A 50 7.40 9.54 5.19
C GLY A 50 8.78 9.54 5.84
N GLN A 51 9.38 8.39 6.14
CA GLN A 51 10.72 8.32 6.72
C GLN A 51 11.78 8.79 5.72
N THR A 52 12.78 9.54 6.22
CA THR A 52 13.86 10.06 5.41
C THR A 52 15.14 9.24 5.58
N VAL A 53 15.85 9.03 4.47
CA VAL A 53 17.19 8.46 4.43
C VAL A 53 18.13 9.51 3.85
N ILE A 54 19.20 9.81 4.56
CA ILE A 54 20.19 10.84 4.16
C ILE A 54 21.42 10.15 3.62
N LEU A 55 21.73 10.43 2.36
CA LEU A 55 22.97 10.00 1.71
C LEU A 55 23.97 11.19 1.74
N ARG A 56 24.90 11.11 2.68
CA ARG A 56 25.86 12.20 2.90
C ARG A 56 26.78 12.39 1.70
N GLY A 57 26.93 13.66 1.29
CA GLY A 57 27.83 14.02 0.21
C GLY A 57 27.43 13.45 -1.17
N GLN A 58 26.15 13.10 -1.39
CA GLN A 58 25.67 12.57 -2.68
C GLN A 58 24.63 13.49 -3.35
N GLY A 59 24.42 14.67 -2.81
CA GLY A 59 23.56 15.68 -3.39
C GLY A 59 24.26 16.55 -4.43
N GLN A 60 23.64 17.67 -4.75
CA GLN A 60 24.15 18.60 -5.76
C GLN A 60 25.51 19.20 -5.35
N ARG A 61 26.42 19.34 -6.32
CA ARG A 61 27.72 19.96 -6.12
C ARG A 61 27.60 21.47 -6.33
N CYS A 62 27.95 22.23 -5.30
CA CYS A 62 28.08 23.69 -5.37
C CYS A 62 29.55 24.10 -5.14
N GLY A 63 30.29 24.33 -6.20
CA GLY A 63 31.70 24.61 -6.13
C GLY A 63 32.51 23.43 -5.54
N ALA A 64 33.27 23.71 -4.46
CA ALA A 64 34.04 22.67 -3.75
C ALA A 64 33.23 21.85 -2.75
N ARG A 65 31.98 22.23 -2.43
CA ARG A 65 31.14 21.53 -1.47
C ARG A 65 30.10 20.67 -2.19
N GLN A 66 29.87 19.48 -1.66
CA GLN A 66 28.78 18.57 -2.10
C GLN A 66 27.74 18.49 -1.00
N ALA A 67 26.48 18.71 -1.37
CA ALA A 67 25.35 18.63 -0.47
C ALA A 67 24.97 17.17 -0.16
N ASP A 68 24.16 16.97 0.85
CA ASP A 68 23.55 15.67 1.13
C ASP A 68 22.32 15.45 0.25
N LEU A 69 22.07 14.19 -0.13
CA LEU A 69 20.84 13.80 -0.80
C LEU A 69 19.86 13.24 0.23
N VAL A 70 18.70 13.87 0.34
CA VAL A 70 17.63 13.45 1.26
C VAL A 70 16.55 12.71 0.46
N LEU A 71 16.36 11.45 0.79
CA LEU A 71 15.34 10.60 0.17
C LEU A 71 14.17 10.43 1.14
N THR A 72 12.97 10.75 0.69
CA THR A 72 11.75 10.48 1.45
C THR A 72 11.11 9.20 0.93
N ILE A 73 10.94 8.22 1.83
CA ILE A 73 10.34 6.93 1.49
C ILE A 73 8.82 7.08 1.53
N ARG A 74 8.17 6.59 0.47
CA ARG A 74 6.72 6.47 0.42
C ARG A 74 6.32 5.03 0.22
N LEU A 75 5.49 4.51 1.12
CA LEU A 75 4.93 3.17 1.01
C LEU A 75 3.77 3.19 0.01
N ARG A 76 3.82 2.27 -0.94
CA ARG A 76 2.71 2.10 -1.88
C ARG A 76 1.59 1.30 -1.23
N VAL A 77 0.35 1.69 -1.50
CA VAL A 77 -0.82 0.91 -1.10
C VAL A 77 -0.75 -0.47 -1.75
N HIS A 78 -0.91 -1.51 -0.94
CA HIS A 78 -0.94 -2.89 -1.42
C HIS A 78 -2.39 -3.34 -1.58
N PRO A 79 -2.76 -4.10 -2.64
CA PRO A 79 -4.15 -4.49 -2.87
C PRO A 79 -4.71 -5.45 -1.81
N LEU A 80 -3.85 -6.24 -1.15
CA LEU A 80 -4.27 -7.26 -0.19
C LEU A 80 -4.00 -6.87 1.27
N PHE A 81 -3.07 -5.94 1.51
CA PHE A 81 -2.64 -5.59 2.86
C PHE A 81 -2.92 -4.13 3.15
N THR A 82 -3.43 -3.85 4.32
CA THR A 82 -3.71 -2.50 4.82
C THR A 82 -3.03 -2.26 6.16
N TRP A 83 -2.61 -1.02 6.39
CA TRP A 83 -2.08 -0.59 7.67
C TRP A 83 -3.22 -0.29 8.64
N ARG A 84 -3.10 -0.78 9.87
CA ARG A 84 -3.98 -0.42 10.99
C ARG A 84 -3.43 0.81 11.71
N ALA A 85 -4.29 1.47 12.51
CA ALA A 85 -3.91 2.64 13.31
C ALA A 85 -2.79 2.34 14.32
N ASP A 86 -2.72 1.11 14.83
CA ASP A 86 -1.66 0.61 15.72
C ASP A 86 -0.36 0.25 15.00
N GLN A 87 -0.26 0.56 13.71
CA GLN A 87 0.89 0.28 12.85
C GLN A 87 1.17 -1.22 12.64
N THR A 88 0.18 -2.06 12.86
CA THR A 88 0.20 -3.47 12.47
C THR A 88 -0.38 -3.66 11.07
N LEU A 89 -0.17 -4.82 10.49
CA LEU A 89 -0.64 -5.14 9.15
C LEU A 89 -1.91 -5.97 9.24
N SER A 90 -2.89 -5.65 8.40
CA SER A 90 -4.09 -6.47 8.25
C SER A 90 -4.32 -6.90 6.82
N CYS A 91 -4.94 -8.06 6.66
CA CYS A 91 -5.39 -8.62 5.40
C CYS A 91 -6.86 -9.01 5.51
N THR A 92 -7.71 -8.48 4.63
CA THR A 92 -9.11 -8.88 4.57
C THR A 92 -9.27 -10.03 3.60
N VAL A 93 -9.76 -11.16 4.10
CA VAL A 93 -9.96 -12.39 3.32
C VAL A 93 -11.46 -12.61 3.13
N PRO A 94 -11.96 -12.52 1.88
CA PRO A 94 -13.35 -12.85 1.59
C PRO A 94 -13.56 -14.37 1.69
N VAL A 95 -14.56 -14.78 2.44
CA VAL A 95 -14.88 -16.19 2.67
C VAL A 95 -16.39 -16.36 2.53
N ASP A 96 -16.82 -17.40 1.86
CA ASP A 96 -18.25 -17.72 1.80
C ASP A 96 -18.78 -18.20 3.15
N LEU A 97 -20.04 -17.89 3.42
CA LEU A 97 -20.71 -18.21 4.68
C LEU A 97 -20.63 -19.70 5.04
N PHE A 98 -20.74 -20.59 4.06
CA PHE A 98 -20.77 -22.03 4.33
C PHE A 98 -19.41 -22.56 4.74
N THR A 99 -18.33 -22.03 4.16
CA THR A 99 -16.94 -22.34 4.58
C THR A 99 -16.71 -21.87 6.02
N VAL A 100 -17.26 -20.71 6.41
CA VAL A 100 -17.17 -20.22 7.79
C VAL A 100 -17.91 -21.16 8.74
N LEU A 101 -19.18 -21.50 8.44
CA LEU A 101 -20.01 -22.37 9.27
C LEU A 101 -19.47 -23.81 9.38
N ALA A 102 -18.76 -24.27 8.35
CA ALA A 102 -18.15 -25.60 8.34
C ALA A 102 -16.76 -25.62 9.01
N HIS A 103 -16.30 -24.52 9.62
CA HIS A 103 -14.94 -24.37 10.14
C HIS A 103 -13.87 -24.81 9.14
N GLY A 104 -14.07 -24.42 7.88
CA GLY A 104 -13.24 -24.81 6.76
C GLY A 104 -11.84 -24.19 6.83
N VAL A 105 -11.11 -24.30 5.72
CA VAL A 105 -9.75 -23.80 5.59
C VAL A 105 -9.73 -22.75 4.49
N VAL A 106 -9.09 -21.60 4.75
CA VAL A 106 -8.89 -20.54 3.77
C VAL A 106 -7.40 -20.35 3.47
N GLN A 107 -7.11 -19.81 2.30
CA GLN A 107 -5.75 -19.44 1.94
C GLN A 107 -5.52 -17.96 2.24
N VAL A 108 -4.47 -17.67 2.98
CA VAL A 108 -4.07 -16.32 3.37
C VAL A 108 -2.73 -16.00 2.74
N PRO A 109 -2.60 -14.88 2.02
CA PRO A 109 -1.32 -14.46 1.47
C PRO A 109 -0.38 -13.95 2.57
N THR A 110 0.92 -14.17 2.38
CA THR A 110 1.97 -13.58 3.20
C THR A 110 2.69 -12.47 2.45
N LEU A 111 3.41 -11.60 3.17
CA LEU A 111 4.24 -10.56 2.54
C LEU A 111 5.34 -11.11 1.63
N GLU A 112 5.72 -12.36 1.81
CA GLU A 112 6.75 -13.04 1.01
C GLU A 112 6.19 -13.63 -0.29
N GLY A 113 4.88 -13.49 -0.53
CA GLY A 113 4.22 -14.03 -1.71
C GLY A 113 3.81 -15.50 -1.60
N HIS A 114 3.93 -16.11 -0.42
CA HIS A 114 3.44 -17.46 -0.16
C HIS A 114 1.98 -17.44 0.28
N LEU A 115 1.30 -18.56 0.07
CA LEU A 115 -0.04 -18.80 0.58
C LEU A 115 0.04 -19.80 1.72
N ILE A 116 -0.54 -19.43 2.86
CA ILE A 116 -0.69 -20.32 4.02
C ILE A 116 -2.14 -20.76 4.16
N LYS A 117 -2.34 -22.01 4.60
CA LYS A 117 -3.65 -22.54 4.95
C LYS A 117 -3.98 -22.17 6.39
N LEU A 118 -5.08 -21.46 6.58
CA LEU A 118 -5.58 -21.06 7.87
C LEU A 118 -6.91 -21.77 8.13
N ALA A 119 -6.96 -22.57 9.20
CA ALA A 119 -8.22 -23.14 9.67
C ALA A 119 -9.04 -22.03 10.32
N LEU A 120 -10.33 -21.96 9.96
CA LEU A 120 -11.21 -20.96 10.51
C LEU A 120 -11.58 -21.36 11.95
N ALA A 121 -11.23 -20.50 12.91
CA ALA A 121 -11.69 -20.57 14.28
C ALA A 121 -12.89 -19.63 14.46
N ASP A 122 -13.56 -19.73 15.60
CA ASP A 122 -14.63 -18.83 15.97
C ASP A 122 -14.10 -17.39 16.07
N GLY A 123 -14.75 -16.48 15.36
CA GLY A 123 -14.42 -15.07 15.35
C GLY A 123 -14.17 -14.50 13.96
N ALA A 124 -14.39 -13.19 13.84
CA ALA A 124 -14.22 -12.46 12.59
C ALA A 124 -12.77 -12.06 12.30
N GLU A 125 -11.87 -12.21 13.27
CA GLU A 125 -10.46 -11.81 13.15
C GLU A 125 -9.55 -12.88 13.79
N GLN A 126 -8.48 -13.21 13.10
CA GLN A 126 -7.41 -14.09 13.59
C GLN A 126 -6.06 -13.39 13.47
N THR A 127 -5.20 -13.59 14.43
CA THR A 127 -3.86 -12.99 14.45
C THR A 127 -2.79 -14.04 14.19
N LEU A 128 -1.97 -13.79 13.17
CA LEU A 128 -0.83 -14.63 12.82
C LEU A 128 0.46 -13.98 13.31
N PRO A 129 1.10 -14.51 14.38
CA PRO A 129 2.31 -13.93 14.93
C PRO A 129 3.48 -14.09 13.95
N GLY A 130 4.33 -13.06 13.84
CA GLY A 130 5.53 -13.10 13.02
C GLY A 130 5.30 -13.09 11.50
N MET A 131 4.06 -12.87 11.02
CA MET A 131 3.71 -12.82 9.59
C MET A 131 3.47 -11.40 9.08
N GLY A 132 3.58 -10.42 9.95
CA GLY A 132 3.38 -9.02 9.63
C GLY A 132 4.62 -8.31 9.10
N PHE A 133 4.63 -6.99 9.22
CA PHE A 133 5.69 -6.14 8.71
C PHE A 133 6.99 -6.31 9.51
N PRO A 134 8.16 -6.27 8.84
CA PRO A 134 9.43 -6.37 9.53
C PRO A 134 9.68 -5.15 10.42
N ASN A 135 10.22 -5.37 11.61
CA ASN A 135 10.67 -4.34 12.52
C ASN A 135 12.16 -4.01 12.30
N LYS A 136 12.64 -2.94 12.95
CA LYS A 136 14.05 -2.51 12.86
C LYS A 136 15.04 -3.51 13.47
N ASP A 137 14.59 -4.29 14.41
CA ASP A 137 15.37 -5.34 15.11
C ASP A 137 15.46 -6.67 14.33
N GLY A 138 14.82 -6.72 13.14
CA GLY A 138 14.76 -7.93 12.31
C GLY A 138 13.62 -8.88 12.68
N SER A 139 12.89 -8.64 13.76
CA SER A 139 11.66 -9.37 14.08
C SER A 139 10.53 -8.97 13.13
N ARG A 140 9.44 -9.74 13.13
CA ARG A 140 8.23 -9.40 12.41
C ARG A 140 7.07 -9.21 13.35
N GLY A 141 6.26 -8.19 13.09
CA GLY A 141 5.01 -7.95 13.77
C GLY A 141 3.95 -9.01 13.45
N PRO A 142 2.77 -8.91 14.04
CA PRO A 142 1.63 -9.75 13.71
C PRO A 142 0.98 -9.34 12.39
N LEU A 143 0.35 -10.31 11.72
CA LEU A 143 -0.58 -10.09 10.63
C LEU A 143 -2.00 -10.38 11.15
N HIS A 144 -2.87 -9.39 11.09
CA HIS A 144 -4.27 -9.53 11.43
C HIS A 144 -5.07 -9.94 10.19
N VAL A 145 -5.68 -11.11 10.25
CA VAL A 145 -6.54 -11.63 9.19
C VAL A 145 -7.98 -11.35 9.56
N VAL A 146 -8.62 -10.46 8.82
CA VAL A 146 -10.03 -10.11 9.01
C VAL A 146 -10.86 -10.92 8.02
N LEU A 147 -11.76 -11.73 8.51
CA LEU A 147 -12.64 -12.54 7.68
C LEU A 147 -13.85 -11.71 7.24
N GLN A 148 -14.00 -11.52 5.96
CA GLN A 148 -15.17 -10.89 5.37
C GLN A 148 -16.11 -11.98 4.86
N THR A 149 -17.12 -12.30 5.67
CA THR A 149 -18.10 -13.30 5.27
C THR A 149 -18.98 -12.78 4.13
N LEU A 150 -19.02 -13.53 3.05
CA LEU A 150 -19.86 -13.27 1.89
C LEU A 150 -21.00 -14.28 1.85
N THR A 151 -22.23 -13.77 1.70
CA THR A 151 -23.40 -14.61 1.48
C THR A 151 -23.65 -14.72 -0.03
N PRO A 152 -23.55 -15.91 -0.63
CA PRO A 152 -23.87 -16.08 -2.04
C PRO A 152 -25.32 -15.69 -2.33
N THR A 153 -25.57 -15.03 -3.44
CA THR A 153 -26.92 -14.60 -3.86
C THR A 153 -27.58 -15.57 -4.82
N THR A 154 -26.80 -16.46 -5.44
CA THR A 154 -27.29 -17.43 -6.42
C THR A 154 -26.79 -18.83 -6.08
N TYR A 155 -27.64 -19.82 -6.26
CA TYR A 155 -27.35 -21.23 -5.95
C TYR A 155 -27.78 -22.12 -7.11
N SER A 156 -27.06 -23.20 -7.33
CA SER A 156 -27.49 -24.26 -8.25
C SER A 156 -28.73 -24.99 -7.66
N ALA A 157 -29.46 -25.68 -8.52
CA ALA A 157 -30.64 -26.47 -8.06
C ALA A 157 -30.27 -27.50 -6.99
N ALA A 158 -29.12 -28.15 -7.09
CA ALA A 158 -28.60 -29.09 -6.11
C ALA A 158 -28.30 -28.42 -4.76
N GLN A 159 -27.65 -27.23 -4.80
CA GLN A 159 -27.36 -26.45 -3.59
C GLN A 159 -28.62 -25.94 -2.91
N GLN A 160 -29.63 -25.49 -3.69
CA GLN A 160 -30.93 -25.09 -3.14
C GLN A 160 -31.63 -26.25 -2.43
N ALA A 161 -31.60 -27.45 -3.01
CA ALA A 161 -32.15 -28.64 -2.38
C ALA A 161 -31.47 -28.99 -1.04
N LEU A 162 -30.13 -28.84 -0.97
CA LEU A 162 -29.39 -29.04 0.28
C LEU A 162 -29.76 -27.99 1.34
N LEU A 163 -29.85 -26.71 0.92
CA LEU A 163 -30.25 -25.62 1.82
C LEU A 163 -31.68 -25.81 2.36
N ALA A 164 -32.59 -26.26 1.51
CA ALA A 164 -33.96 -26.57 1.93
C ALA A 164 -34.01 -27.71 2.96
N LYS A 165 -33.19 -28.76 2.77
CA LYS A 165 -33.07 -29.86 3.74
C LYS A 165 -32.51 -29.38 5.07
N LEU A 166 -31.45 -28.53 5.02
CA LEU A 166 -30.84 -27.94 6.21
C LEU A 166 -31.85 -27.06 6.95
N ALA A 167 -32.58 -26.19 6.26
CA ALA A 167 -33.60 -25.34 6.83
C ALA A 167 -34.71 -26.14 7.50
N ALA A 168 -35.19 -27.24 6.86
CA ALA A 168 -36.19 -28.14 7.44
C ALA A 168 -35.66 -28.85 8.69
N SER A 169 -34.41 -29.28 8.70
CA SER A 169 -33.74 -29.88 9.87
C SER A 169 -33.67 -28.90 11.05
N ILE A 170 -33.31 -27.65 10.80
CA ILE A 170 -33.23 -26.60 11.84
C ILE A 170 -34.61 -26.28 12.41
N GLN A 171 -35.68 -26.35 11.59
CA GLN A 171 -37.05 -26.16 12.06
C GLN A 171 -37.53 -27.33 12.93
N ALA A 172 -37.12 -28.56 12.59
CA ALA A 172 -37.47 -29.75 13.35
C ALA A 172 -36.71 -29.84 14.68
N ASP A 173 -35.44 -29.45 14.69
CA ASP A 173 -34.58 -29.41 15.86
C ASP A 173 -33.92 -28.03 15.96
N PRO A 174 -34.54 -27.08 16.70
CA PRO A 174 -34.04 -25.71 16.80
C PRO A 174 -32.64 -25.66 17.38
N LEU A 175 -31.79 -24.87 16.75
CA LEU A 175 -30.38 -24.66 17.19
C LEU A 175 -30.35 -24.12 18.62
N PRO A 176 -29.73 -24.83 19.58
CA PRO A 176 -29.72 -24.43 21.00
C PRO A 176 -28.90 -23.14 21.21
N ALA A 177 -28.07 -22.75 20.25
CA ALA A 177 -27.21 -21.57 20.33
C ALA A 177 -27.86 -20.27 19.82
N CYS A 178 -29.16 -20.28 19.48
CA CYS A 178 -29.87 -19.08 19.01
C CYS A 178 -31.02 -18.70 19.96
N PRO A 179 -30.71 -18.18 21.17
CA PRO A 179 -31.77 -17.87 22.17
C PRO A 179 -32.74 -16.79 21.70
N GLU A 180 -32.26 -15.84 20.87
CA GLU A 180 -33.08 -14.77 20.29
C GLU A 180 -34.14 -15.33 19.34
N LEU A 181 -33.78 -16.30 18.50
CA LEU A 181 -34.71 -16.96 17.60
C LEU A 181 -35.76 -17.77 18.37
N ALA A 182 -35.34 -18.48 19.41
CA ALA A 182 -36.25 -19.23 20.29
C ALA A 182 -37.22 -18.29 21.04
N ALA A 183 -36.74 -17.17 21.55
CA ALA A 183 -37.59 -16.16 22.19
C ALA A 183 -38.62 -15.56 21.23
N TRP A 184 -38.19 -15.22 20.02
CA TRP A 184 -39.07 -14.73 18.97
C TRP A 184 -40.17 -15.75 18.61
N GLN A 185 -39.82 -17.00 18.39
CA GLN A 185 -40.78 -18.07 18.12
C GLN A 185 -41.76 -18.28 19.27
N ALA A 186 -41.31 -18.14 20.52
CA ALA A 186 -42.21 -18.21 21.69
C ALA A 186 -43.22 -17.05 21.70
N GLN A 187 -42.78 -15.83 21.38
CA GLN A 187 -43.63 -14.65 21.24
C GLN A 187 -44.70 -14.83 20.14
N LEU A 188 -44.28 -15.34 18.97
CA LEU A 188 -45.21 -15.62 17.88
C LEU A 188 -46.28 -16.63 18.28
N ARG A 189 -45.95 -17.72 19.01
CA ARG A 189 -46.89 -18.69 19.51
C ARG A 189 -47.87 -18.09 20.52
N GLN A 190 -47.41 -17.14 21.35
CA GLN A 190 -48.31 -16.43 22.27
C GLN A 190 -49.26 -15.48 21.53
N HIS A 191 -48.78 -14.82 20.48
CA HIS A 191 -49.59 -13.91 19.67
C HIS A 191 -50.69 -14.67 18.88
N ALA A 192 -50.35 -15.82 18.33
CA ALA A 192 -51.27 -16.65 17.56
C ALA A 192 -52.38 -17.36 18.42
N ARG A 193 -52.24 -17.36 19.75
CA ARG A 193 -53.21 -17.92 20.70
C ARG A 193 -54.22 -16.89 21.23
N ARG A 194 -54.08 -15.63 20.85
CA ARG A 194 -55.00 -14.51 21.12
C ARG A 194 -55.93 -14.28 19.93
#